data_3f12fe3c5fbb260d17376fda00f327f8
#
_entry.id   3f12fe3c5fbb260d17376fda00f327f8
#
_cell.length_a   1.000
_cell.length_b   1.000
_cell.length_c   1.000
_cell.angle_alpha   90.00
_cell.angle_beta   90.00
_cell.angle_gamma   90.00
#
_symmetry.space_group_name_H-M   'P 1'
#
loop_
_entity.id
_entity.type
_entity.pdbx_description
1 polymer ?
#
loop_
_entity_poly.entity_id
_entity_poly.type
_entity_poly.pdbx_seq_one_letter_code
_entity_poly.pdbx_strand_id
1 'polypeptide(L)'
;MDAVNENYKIRPAELDDVSEIFVLIKELAYYERLLDEVVATEELLEETLFGEHSHAEVLLAYNANQVLGFALYFHTFSTFLGRPGIYLEDLFVREFARGKGIGEALLRRLAKCTLEMEGGRLEWSVLDWNEPAISFYKKMGAVPLNEWTTFRVTGEKLKELATL
;
A
#
# COMPACT_ATOMS: atom_id res chain seq x y z
N MET A 1 -16.84 -17.01 -0.96
CA MET A 1 -17.15 -16.65 -2.37
C MET A 1 -16.96 -15.16 -2.48
N ASP A 2 -15.87 -14.72 -3.10
CA ASP A 2 -15.68 -13.31 -3.39
C ASP A 2 -16.79 -12.92 -4.37
N ALA A 3 -17.62 -11.95 -4.01
CA ALA A 3 -18.60 -11.37 -4.93
C ALA A 3 -17.78 -10.79 -6.09
N VAL A 4 -17.78 -11.48 -7.21
CA VAL A 4 -17.19 -11.00 -8.46
C VAL A 4 -18.01 -9.78 -8.85
N ASN A 5 -17.51 -8.61 -8.53
CA ASN A 5 -18.09 -7.40 -9.06
C ASN A 5 -17.71 -7.38 -10.55
N GLU A 6 -18.68 -7.53 -11.43
CA GLU A 6 -18.48 -7.69 -12.89
C GLU A 6 -17.68 -6.54 -13.53
N ASN A 7 -17.43 -5.48 -12.77
CA ASN A 7 -16.83 -4.23 -13.27
C ASN A 7 -15.31 -4.11 -13.07
N TYR A 8 -14.68 -4.96 -12.26
CA TYR A 8 -13.21 -4.94 -12.04
C TYR A 8 -12.70 -6.27 -11.47
N LYS A 9 -11.40 -6.48 -11.62
CA LYS A 9 -10.66 -7.63 -11.06
C LYS A 9 -9.47 -7.12 -10.26
N ILE A 10 -8.94 -7.97 -9.36
CA ILE A 10 -7.71 -7.70 -8.61
C ILE A 10 -6.71 -8.82 -8.91
N ARG A 11 -5.47 -8.43 -9.22
CA ARG A 11 -4.35 -9.36 -9.42
C ARG A 11 -3.06 -8.81 -8.82
N PRO A 12 -2.07 -9.66 -8.54
CA PRO A 12 -0.70 -9.20 -8.34
C PRO A 12 -0.20 -8.46 -9.58
N ALA A 13 0.65 -7.46 -9.35
CA ALA A 13 1.34 -6.77 -10.43
C ALA A 13 2.47 -7.64 -11.00
N GLU A 14 2.81 -7.40 -12.24
CA GLU A 14 3.91 -8.01 -12.98
C GLU A 14 4.90 -6.94 -13.43
N LEU A 15 6.08 -7.35 -13.91
CA LEU A 15 7.14 -6.45 -14.36
C LEU A 15 6.64 -5.40 -15.36
N ASP A 16 5.80 -5.80 -16.30
CA ASP A 16 5.24 -4.91 -17.33
C ASP A 16 4.32 -3.82 -16.76
N ASP A 17 3.92 -3.92 -15.48
CA ASP A 17 3.08 -2.93 -14.81
C ASP A 17 3.89 -1.77 -14.18
N VAL A 18 5.22 -1.81 -14.18
CA VAL A 18 6.08 -0.83 -13.48
C VAL A 18 5.74 0.62 -13.85
N SER A 19 5.60 0.91 -15.14
CA SER A 19 5.27 2.27 -15.60
C SER A 19 3.91 2.75 -15.05
N GLU A 20 2.92 1.85 -15.02
CA GLU A 20 1.58 2.18 -14.49
C GLU A 20 1.61 2.33 -12.96
N ILE A 21 2.36 1.49 -12.26
CA ILE A 21 2.58 1.62 -10.81
C ILE A 21 3.21 2.98 -10.49
N PHE A 22 4.22 3.41 -11.26
CA PHE A 22 4.86 4.71 -11.06
C PHE A 22 3.89 5.88 -11.30
N VAL A 23 3.01 5.77 -12.30
CA VAL A 23 1.94 6.76 -12.51
C VAL A 23 1.02 6.82 -11.31
N LEU A 24 0.55 5.67 -10.78
CA LEU A 24 -0.33 5.60 -9.62
C LEU A 24 0.32 6.17 -8.35
N ILE A 25 1.60 5.92 -8.13
CA ILE A 25 2.36 6.52 -7.02
C ILE A 25 2.35 8.05 -7.13
N LYS A 26 2.59 8.61 -8.31
CA LYS A 26 2.54 10.06 -8.53
C LYS A 26 1.12 10.63 -8.37
N GLU A 27 0.10 9.92 -8.82
CA GLU A 27 -1.29 10.32 -8.61
C GLU A 27 -1.67 10.34 -7.12
N LEU A 28 -1.24 9.34 -6.34
CA LEU A 28 -1.40 9.32 -4.89
C LEU A 28 -0.65 10.47 -4.22
N ALA A 29 0.62 10.67 -4.57
CA ALA A 29 1.44 11.75 -4.02
C ALA A 29 0.83 13.14 -4.32
N TYR A 30 0.27 13.32 -5.51
CA TYR A 30 -0.46 14.54 -5.85
C TYR A 30 -1.70 14.71 -4.97
N TYR A 31 -2.50 13.67 -4.77
CA TYR A 31 -3.66 13.68 -3.86
C TYR A 31 -3.27 14.03 -2.42
N GLU A 32 -2.16 13.49 -1.95
CA GLU A 32 -1.62 13.75 -0.61
C GLU A 32 -0.85 15.07 -0.49
N ARG A 33 -0.70 15.84 -1.58
CA ARG A 33 0.05 17.10 -1.65
C ARG A 33 1.54 16.94 -1.35
N LEU A 34 2.11 15.78 -1.73
CA LEU A 34 3.50 15.38 -1.50
C LEU A 34 4.22 15.01 -2.80
N LEU A 35 3.76 15.50 -3.94
CA LEU A 35 4.33 15.12 -5.25
C LEU A 35 5.83 15.44 -5.34
N ASP A 36 6.29 16.53 -4.73
CA ASP A 36 7.71 16.94 -4.72
C ASP A 36 8.60 15.99 -3.88
N GLU A 37 8.02 15.15 -3.04
CA GLU A 37 8.73 14.13 -2.27
C GLU A 37 9.03 12.87 -3.07
N VAL A 38 8.43 12.70 -4.26
CA VAL A 38 8.62 11.52 -5.11
C VAL A 38 9.95 11.63 -5.85
N VAL A 39 10.94 10.90 -5.37
CA VAL A 39 12.29 10.79 -5.99
C VAL A 39 12.51 9.40 -6.63
N ALA A 40 11.54 8.50 -6.52
CA ALA A 40 11.58 7.20 -7.17
C ALA A 40 11.58 7.33 -8.70
N THR A 41 12.17 6.35 -9.35
CA THR A 41 12.14 6.21 -10.82
C THR A 41 11.59 4.84 -11.21
N GLU A 42 11.22 4.66 -12.48
CA GLU A 42 10.76 3.34 -12.97
C GLU A 42 11.84 2.28 -12.80
N GLU A 43 13.11 2.61 -13.07
CA GLU A 43 14.25 1.70 -12.91
C GLU A 43 14.42 1.24 -11.46
N LEU A 44 14.29 2.17 -10.49
CA LEU A 44 14.34 1.81 -9.07
C LEU A 44 13.16 0.93 -8.66
N LEU A 45 11.97 1.20 -9.17
CA LEU A 45 10.79 0.36 -8.89
C LEU A 45 10.92 -1.03 -9.54
N GLU A 46 11.45 -1.11 -10.75
CA GLU A 46 11.73 -2.39 -11.39
C GLU A 46 12.67 -3.25 -10.53
N GLU A 47 13.80 -2.68 -10.10
CA GLU A 47 14.78 -3.36 -9.26
C GLU A 47 14.21 -3.78 -7.91
N THR A 48 13.48 -2.89 -7.22
CA THR A 48 13.06 -3.09 -5.83
C THR A 48 11.76 -3.88 -5.68
N LEU A 49 10.90 -3.89 -6.68
CA LEU A 49 9.64 -4.64 -6.67
C LEU A 49 9.73 -5.98 -7.42
N PHE A 50 10.54 -6.05 -8.48
CA PHE A 50 10.58 -7.22 -9.38
C PHE A 50 11.98 -7.80 -9.57
N GLY A 51 13.01 -7.23 -8.95
CA GLY A 51 14.38 -7.76 -8.96
C GLY A 51 14.52 -9.04 -8.13
N GLU A 52 15.76 -9.52 -8.04
CA GLU A 52 16.09 -10.78 -7.33
C GLU A 52 15.62 -10.78 -5.87
N HIS A 53 15.65 -9.62 -5.21
CA HIS A 53 15.17 -9.42 -3.85
C HIS A 53 14.08 -8.36 -3.81
N SER A 54 12.84 -8.79 -4.01
CA SER A 54 11.69 -7.88 -3.87
C SER A 54 11.53 -7.39 -2.43
N HIS A 55 11.33 -6.09 -2.26
CA HIS A 55 11.13 -5.46 -0.96
C HIS A 55 9.66 -5.18 -0.65
N ALA A 56 8.80 -5.20 -1.65
CA ALA A 56 7.37 -4.99 -1.52
C ALA A 56 6.61 -5.69 -2.64
N GLU A 57 5.32 -5.83 -2.47
CA GLU A 57 4.40 -6.44 -3.42
C GLU A 57 3.28 -5.46 -3.78
N VAL A 58 2.71 -5.61 -4.96
CA VAL A 58 1.66 -4.72 -5.46
C VAL A 58 0.46 -5.53 -5.94
N LEU A 59 -0.73 -5.13 -5.50
CA LEU A 59 -2.01 -5.56 -6.07
C LEU A 59 -2.56 -4.45 -6.95
N LEU A 60 -3.02 -4.80 -8.14
CA LEU A 60 -3.71 -3.89 -9.06
C LEU A 60 -5.18 -4.25 -9.17
N ALA A 61 -6.04 -3.23 -9.03
CA ALA A 61 -7.44 -3.32 -9.41
C ALA A 61 -7.59 -2.77 -10.84
N TYR A 62 -8.17 -3.53 -11.74
CA TYR A 62 -8.24 -3.19 -13.16
C TYR A 62 -9.53 -3.68 -13.80
N ASN A 63 -9.88 -3.08 -14.93
CA ASN A 63 -10.92 -3.55 -15.84
C ASN A 63 -10.34 -3.78 -17.24
N ALA A 64 -11.19 -4.07 -18.22
CA ALA A 64 -10.76 -4.32 -19.60
C ALA A 64 -9.96 -3.18 -20.23
N ASN A 65 -10.11 -1.95 -19.75
CA ASN A 65 -9.58 -0.75 -20.40
C ASN A 65 -8.37 -0.14 -19.66
N GLN A 66 -8.30 -0.31 -18.32
CA GLN A 66 -7.31 0.43 -17.52
C GLN A 66 -7.17 -0.09 -16.08
N VAL A 67 -6.10 0.31 -15.43
CA VAL A 67 -5.91 0.16 -13.98
C VAL A 67 -6.74 1.23 -13.26
N LEU A 68 -7.42 0.83 -12.20
CA LEU A 68 -8.37 1.65 -11.43
C LEU A 68 -7.81 2.07 -10.06
N GLY A 69 -6.84 1.32 -9.56
CA GLY A 69 -6.22 1.56 -8.26
C GLY A 69 -5.21 0.48 -7.90
N PHE A 70 -4.50 0.67 -6.81
CA PHE A 70 -3.48 -0.26 -6.35
C PHE A 70 -3.37 -0.29 -4.83
N ALA A 71 -2.75 -1.35 -4.34
CA ALA A 71 -2.24 -1.48 -2.99
C ALA A 71 -0.80 -1.96 -3.05
N LEU A 72 0.12 -1.22 -2.44
CA LEU A 72 1.52 -1.60 -2.29
C LEU A 72 1.78 -1.93 -0.82
N TYR A 73 2.38 -3.08 -0.54
CA TYR A 73 2.52 -3.60 0.81
C TYR A 73 3.79 -4.42 0.97
N PHE A 74 4.19 -4.63 2.21
CA PHE A 74 5.33 -5.46 2.58
C PHE A 74 5.08 -6.20 3.90
N HIS A 75 5.91 -7.19 4.19
CA HIS A 75 5.76 -8.02 5.37
C HIS A 75 6.46 -7.40 6.57
N THR A 76 5.79 -7.46 7.72
CA THR A 76 6.29 -7.06 9.04
C THR A 76 6.33 -8.26 9.98
N PHE A 77 6.85 -8.07 11.18
CA PHE A 77 6.87 -9.09 12.22
C PHE A 77 6.52 -8.48 13.57
N SER A 78 5.65 -9.17 14.32
CA SER A 78 5.34 -8.82 15.69
C SER A 78 6.02 -9.79 16.64
N THR A 79 6.94 -9.28 17.45
CA THR A 79 7.59 -10.09 18.48
C THR A 79 6.61 -10.53 19.57
N PHE A 80 5.63 -9.71 19.91
CA PHE A 80 4.64 -10.02 20.94
C PHE A 80 3.67 -11.12 20.51
N LEU A 81 3.31 -11.13 19.21
CA LEU A 81 2.47 -12.19 18.65
C LEU A 81 3.31 -13.41 18.19
N GLY A 82 4.61 -13.24 17.97
CA GLY A 82 5.45 -14.25 17.34
C GLY A 82 5.02 -14.57 15.92
N ARG A 83 4.43 -13.61 15.21
CA ARG A 83 3.80 -13.81 13.90
C ARG A 83 4.17 -12.70 12.91
N PRO A 84 4.20 -13.02 11.61
CA PRO A 84 4.30 -12.00 10.57
C PRO A 84 3.03 -11.14 10.53
N GLY A 85 3.12 -10.04 9.82
CA GLY A 85 2.00 -9.17 9.49
C GLY A 85 2.18 -8.57 8.12
N ILE A 86 1.21 -7.78 7.68
CA ILE A 86 1.30 -6.97 6.47
C ILE A 86 1.24 -5.50 6.85
N TYR A 87 2.15 -4.71 6.29
CA TYR A 87 2.07 -3.25 6.31
C TYR A 87 1.69 -2.76 4.92
N LEU A 88 0.56 -2.09 4.83
CA LEU A 88 0.09 -1.44 3.63
C LEU A 88 0.73 -0.05 3.54
N GLU A 89 1.68 0.11 2.62
CA GLU A 89 2.34 1.40 2.39
C GLU A 89 1.42 2.37 1.67
N ASP A 90 0.82 1.93 0.55
CA ASP A 90 -0.04 2.76 -0.28
C ASP A 90 -1.35 2.05 -0.64
N LEU A 91 -2.46 2.77 -0.51
CA LEU A 91 -3.76 2.39 -1.02
C LEU A 91 -4.36 3.58 -1.78
N PHE A 92 -4.56 3.42 -3.06
CA PHE A 92 -5.11 4.48 -3.90
C PHE A 92 -6.10 3.93 -4.93
N VAL A 93 -7.21 4.64 -5.09
CA VAL A 93 -8.21 4.40 -6.13
C VAL A 93 -8.40 5.69 -6.90
N ARG A 94 -8.26 5.63 -8.21
CA ARG A 94 -8.46 6.76 -9.10
C ARG A 94 -9.84 7.38 -8.90
N GLU A 95 -9.93 8.69 -8.95
CA GLU A 95 -11.15 9.44 -8.57
C GLU A 95 -12.39 8.95 -9.32
N PHE A 96 -12.27 8.76 -10.64
CA PHE A 96 -13.39 8.28 -11.49
C PHE A 96 -13.84 6.84 -11.16
N ALA A 97 -13.02 6.09 -10.43
CA ALA A 97 -13.28 4.71 -10.03
C ALA A 97 -13.76 4.57 -8.57
N ARG A 98 -13.76 5.65 -7.80
CA ARG A 98 -14.19 5.65 -6.40
C ARG A 98 -15.68 5.37 -6.25
N GLY A 99 -16.09 4.98 -5.04
CA GLY A 99 -17.49 4.65 -4.75
C GLY A 99 -17.98 3.30 -5.29
N LYS A 100 -17.09 2.50 -5.88
CA LYS A 100 -17.41 1.18 -6.46
C LYS A 100 -16.90 -0.01 -5.62
N GLY A 101 -16.45 0.26 -4.39
CA GLY A 101 -15.97 -0.79 -3.48
C GLY A 101 -14.53 -1.28 -3.74
N ILE A 102 -13.77 -0.66 -4.64
CA ILE A 102 -12.41 -1.11 -5.02
C ILE A 102 -11.45 -1.04 -3.84
N GLY A 103 -11.42 0.07 -3.10
CA GLY A 103 -10.57 0.22 -1.92
C GLY A 103 -10.87 -0.82 -0.85
N GLU A 104 -12.14 -1.10 -0.60
CA GLU A 104 -12.57 -2.17 0.31
C GLU A 104 -12.12 -3.55 -0.19
N ALA A 105 -12.25 -3.83 -1.47
CA ALA A 105 -11.85 -5.10 -2.04
C ALA A 105 -10.33 -5.33 -1.96
N LEU A 106 -9.52 -4.28 -2.18
CA LEU A 106 -8.07 -4.33 -1.98
C LEU A 106 -7.70 -4.63 -0.52
N LEU A 107 -8.32 -3.93 0.46
CA LEU A 107 -8.11 -4.20 1.89
C LEU A 107 -8.53 -5.62 2.27
N ARG A 108 -9.67 -6.09 1.81
CA ARG A 108 -10.15 -7.46 2.05
C ARG A 108 -9.17 -8.50 1.48
N ARG A 109 -8.61 -8.23 0.30
CA ARG A 109 -7.58 -9.10 -0.29
C ARG A 109 -6.33 -9.16 0.57
N LEU A 110 -5.85 -8.03 1.08
CA LEU A 110 -4.71 -7.98 2.00
C LEU A 110 -4.99 -8.68 3.33
N ALA A 111 -6.20 -8.50 3.89
CA ALA A 111 -6.60 -9.22 5.11
C ALA A 111 -6.58 -10.74 4.88
N LYS A 112 -7.05 -11.21 3.71
CA LYS A 112 -6.98 -12.61 3.33
C LYS A 112 -5.53 -13.09 3.20
N CYS A 113 -4.67 -12.36 2.52
CA CYS A 113 -3.23 -12.65 2.44
C CYS A 113 -2.59 -12.73 3.84
N THR A 114 -2.95 -11.81 4.75
CA THR A 114 -2.47 -11.84 6.13
C THR A 114 -2.85 -13.13 6.84
N LEU A 115 -4.08 -13.58 6.69
CA LEU A 115 -4.55 -14.84 7.31
C LEU A 115 -3.92 -16.08 6.66
N GLU A 116 -3.76 -16.09 5.35
CA GLU A 116 -3.14 -17.19 4.61
C GLU A 116 -1.66 -17.42 5.00
N MET A 117 -0.94 -16.36 5.38
CA MET A 117 0.43 -16.47 5.92
C MET A 117 0.49 -16.67 7.43
N GLU A 118 -0.64 -16.97 8.07
CA GLU A 118 -0.78 -17.06 9.54
C GLU A 118 -0.36 -15.78 10.28
N GLY A 119 -0.51 -14.64 9.60
CA GLY A 119 -0.20 -13.32 10.12
C GLY A 119 -1.15 -12.86 11.21
N GLY A 120 -0.66 -11.99 12.08
CA GLY A 120 -1.41 -11.53 13.25
C GLY A 120 -2.05 -10.16 13.08
N ARG A 121 -1.65 -9.35 12.09
CA ARG A 121 -2.15 -7.99 11.91
C ARG A 121 -1.89 -7.42 10.52
N LEU A 122 -2.75 -6.50 10.12
CA LEU A 122 -2.65 -5.66 8.94
C LEU A 122 -2.63 -4.20 9.42
N GLU A 123 -1.59 -3.45 9.05
CA GLU A 123 -1.34 -2.10 9.54
C GLU A 123 -1.06 -1.13 8.40
N TRP A 124 -1.36 0.15 8.61
CA TRP A 124 -1.04 1.25 7.70
C TRP A 124 -1.03 2.58 8.44
N SER A 125 -0.58 3.63 7.77
CA SER A 125 -0.68 5.01 8.24
C SER A 125 -1.57 5.82 7.30
N VAL A 126 -2.12 6.90 7.82
CA VAL A 126 -2.93 7.85 7.08
C VAL A 126 -2.58 9.26 7.54
N LEU A 127 -2.58 10.22 6.63
CA LEU A 127 -2.37 11.63 6.98
C LEU A 127 -3.53 12.13 7.84
N ASP A 128 -3.21 12.83 8.93
CA ASP A 128 -4.18 13.27 9.95
C ASP A 128 -5.33 14.12 9.38
N TRP A 129 -5.08 14.85 8.28
CA TRP A 129 -6.09 15.65 7.61
C TRP A 129 -7.04 14.86 6.69
N ASN A 130 -6.72 13.59 6.38
CA ASN A 130 -7.46 12.78 5.41
C ASN A 130 -8.68 12.11 6.05
N GLU A 131 -9.64 12.93 6.47
CA GLU A 131 -10.88 12.48 7.13
C GLU A 131 -11.70 11.45 6.32
N PRO A 132 -11.83 11.57 4.98
CA PRO A 132 -12.53 10.55 4.21
C PRO A 132 -11.90 9.16 4.33
N ALA A 133 -10.56 9.07 4.28
CA ALA A 133 -9.85 7.82 4.44
C ALA A 133 -9.94 7.28 5.88
N ILE A 134 -9.78 8.15 6.89
CA ILE A 134 -9.91 7.78 8.30
C ILE A 134 -11.30 7.20 8.59
N SER A 135 -12.36 7.86 8.11
CA SER A 135 -13.73 7.37 8.26
C SER A 135 -13.95 6.03 7.57
N PHE A 136 -13.38 5.85 6.38
CA PHE A 136 -13.43 4.58 5.66
C PHE A 136 -12.73 3.46 6.44
N TYR A 137 -11.53 3.68 6.97
CA TYR A 137 -10.80 2.68 7.73
C TYR A 137 -11.50 2.28 9.03
N LYS A 138 -12.09 3.23 9.75
CA LYS A 138 -12.90 2.95 10.93
C LYS A 138 -14.11 2.07 10.62
N LYS A 139 -14.78 2.30 9.48
CA LYS A 139 -15.88 1.44 9.02
C LYS A 139 -15.42 0.01 8.71
N MET A 140 -14.17 -0.17 8.30
CA MET A 140 -13.57 -1.48 8.07
C MET A 140 -13.12 -2.17 9.36
N GLY A 141 -13.30 -1.55 10.52
CA GLY A 141 -12.94 -2.10 11.82
C GLY A 141 -11.53 -1.78 12.28
N ALA A 142 -10.81 -0.90 11.58
CA ALA A 142 -9.48 -0.47 11.99
C ALA A 142 -9.52 0.47 13.19
N VAL A 143 -8.53 0.34 14.07
CA VAL A 143 -8.40 1.13 15.29
C VAL A 143 -7.12 1.97 15.19
N PRO A 144 -7.19 3.31 15.36
CA PRO A 144 -6.00 4.15 15.35
C PRO A 144 -5.14 3.90 16.60
N LEU A 145 -3.81 3.86 16.40
CA LEU A 145 -2.84 3.64 17.48
C LEU A 145 -2.27 4.98 17.96
N ASN A 146 -3.09 5.78 18.64
CA ASN A 146 -2.73 7.15 19.06
C ASN A 146 -1.65 7.21 20.16
N GLU A 147 -1.33 6.09 20.78
CA GLU A 147 -0.33 5.99 21.87
C GLU A 147 1.10 5.81 21.32
N TRP A 148 1.25 5.60 20.02
CA TRP A 148 2.54 5.38 19.37
C TRP A 148 2.98 6.59 18.58
N THR A 149 4.27 6.93 18.69
CA THR A 149 4.91 7.96 17.89
C THR A 149 5.93 7.31 16.97
N THR A 150 5.80 7.54 15.67
CA THR A 150 6.77 7.06 14.68
C THR A 150 7.98 7.97 14.64
N PHE A 151 9.18 7.38 14.71
CA PHE A 151 10.46 8.08 14.49
C PHE A 151 11.05 7.68 13.15
N ARG A 152 11.70 8.64 12.50
CA ARG A 152 12.36 8.47 11.21
C ARG A 152 13.73 9.10 11.21
N VAL A 153 14.72 8.39 10.67
CA VAL A 153 16.06 8.92 10.37
C VAL A 153 16.32 8.73 8.88
N THR A 154 16.71 9.78 8.19
CA THR A 154 16.94 9.78 6.73
C THR A 154 18.16 10.62 6.37
N GLY A 155 18.61 10.52 5.11
CA GLY A 155 19.65 11.36 4.52
C GLY A 155 20.99 11.27 5.26
N GLU A 156 21.65 12.40 5.47
CA GLU A 156 22.96 12.46 6.13
C GLU A 156 22.91 11.94 7.57
N LYS A 157 21.82 12.17 8.30
CA LYS A 157 21.67 11.66 9.67
C LYS A 157 21.66 10.13 9.74
N LEU A 158 21.14 9.46 8.71
CA LEU A 158 21.18 8.00 8.62
C LEU A 158 22.64 7.52 8.43
N LYS A 159 23.43 8.20 7.61
CA LYS A 159 24.84 7.89 7.40
C LYS A 159 25.66 8.13 8.68
N GLU A 160 25.45 9.27 9.36
CA GLU A 160 26.09 9.57 10.64
C GLU A 160 25.81 8.48 11.67
N LEU A 161 24.55 8.06 11.83
CA LEU A 161 24.15 7.03 12.77
C LEU A 161 24.81 5.67 12.46
N ALA A 162 25.01 5.35 11.19
CA ALA A 162 25.64 4.09 10.77
C ALA A 162 27.16 4.03 11.06
N THR A 163 27.80 5.18 11.35
CA THR A 163 29.23 5.28 11.61
C THR A 163 29.59 5.49 13.09
N LEU A 164 28.60 5.53 13.99
CA LEU A 164 28.78 5.57 15.44
C LEU A 164 29.13 4.18 15.98
#